data_684f3ee47492b79d2eb15e78502f0685
#
_entry.id   684f3ee47492b79d2eb15e78502f0685
#
_cell.length_a   1.000
_cell.length_b   1.000
_cell.length_c   1.000
_cell.angle_alpha   90.00
_cell.angle_beta   90.00
_cell.angle_gamma   90.00
#
_symmetry.space_group_name_H-M   'P 1'
#
loop_
_entity.id
_entity.type
_entity.pdbx_description
1 polymer ?
#
loop_
_entity_poly.entity_id
_entity_poly.type
_entity_poly.pdbx_seq_one_letter_code
_entity_poly.pdbx_strand_id
1 'polypeptide(L)'
;MKAPIRIDGEREFIAFAALISTSIALSIDMVLPAFADLRSSFGMEPTSNLPGLTITCIFVGMAIGMPFFGPLADTYGRIPVLRAGIALFALGALGSTLAPNLGSLLASRVLWGIGCAAPRTISQAMIRDKFEGDDMARVMAIVQTIFFAGPVLAPVIGDLLVRAGGSWRLTQLFGLAIATVVWLWSFRITESLDSANKRDLSFSGTKEGLRVVWGNRVTIGYALTLLFSGGAFYSFLSSSELIISEVFEKPTWFVPYFSITMGVMAAVALTGSRVVGRIGARRLGHGALAFQLGVSFLMLALALSTDGVPPVGLWMVLMTAQIAAMVVMMPTMTTLALEPMEALAGTAASTIGFITLAIGALLGAIVDRQITSTVTPLAVGYALYTSLAVVVVLTMVRKTIPNS
;
A
#
# COMPACT_ATOMS: atom_id res chain seq x y z
N MET A 1 -6.28 11.22 35.54
CA MET A 1 -4.88 11.69 35.42
C MET A 1 -4.04 10.48 35.02
N LYS A 2 -3.66 10.37 33.72
CA LYS A 2 -2.73 9.33 33.27
C LYS A 2 -1.34 9.65 33.83
N ALA A 3 -0.63 8.66 34.38
CA ALA A 3 0.73 8.82 34.87
C ALA A 3 1.63 9.34 33.73
N PRO A 4 2.57 10.27 33.98
CA PRO A 4 3.48 10.75 32.96
C PRO A 4 4.31 9.58 32.42
N ILE A 5 4.21 9.34 31.10
CA ILE A 5 4.97 8.31 30.40
C ILE A 5 6.45 8.69 30.53
N ARG A 6 7.27 7.79 31.03
CA ARG A 6 8.73 7.97 31.08
C ARG A 6 9.24 8.26 29.66
N ILE A 7 10.00 9.31 29.50
CA ILE A 7 10.51 9.82 28.20
C ILE A 7 11.21 8.71 27.38
N ASP A 8 11.87 7.76 28.03
CA ASP A 8 12.53 6.63 27.37
C ASP A 8 11.53 5.61 26.80
N GLY A 9 10.42 5.35 27.49
CA GLY A 9 9.36 4.46 27.01
C GLY A 9 8.58 5.03 25.81
N GLU A 10 8.47 6.35 25.69
CA GLU A 10 7.81 7.01 24.55
C GLU A 10 8.64 6.87 23.27
N ARG A 11 9.94 7.13 23.33
CA ARG A 11 10.85 6.98 22.17
C ARG A 11 10.92 5.53 21.70
N GLU A 12 11.00 4.58 22.62
CA GLU A 12 10.99 3.15 22.30
C GLU A 12 9.68 2.76 21.62
N PHE A 13 8.54 3.26 22.11
CA PHE A 13 7.24 3.03 21.48
C PHE A 13 7.14 3.60 20.07
N ILE A 14 7.60 4.85 19.86
CA ILE A 14 7.60 5.49 18.54
C ILE A 14 8.51 4.72 17.56
N ALA A 15 9.70 4.31 18.00
CA ALA A 15 10.61 3.51 17.19
C ALA A 15 10.01 2.14 16.82
N PHE A 16 9.34 1.48 17.76
CA PHE A 16 8.62 0.24 17.53
C PHE A 16 7.47 0.43 16.53
N ALA A 17 6.60 1.44 16.73
CA ALA A 17 5.49 1.75 15.83
C ALA A 17 5.97 2.09 14.41
N ALA A 18 7.10 2.79 14.29
CA ALA A 18 7.73 3.09 13.01
C ALA A 18 8.28 1.82 12.33
N LEU A 19 8.96 0.94 13.08
CA LEU A 19 9.51 -0.29 12.53
C LEU A 19 8.41 -1.25 12.05
N ILE A 20 7.35 -1.46 12.84
CA ILE A 20 6.24 -2.33 12.42
C ILE A 20 5.51 -1.78 11.19
N SER A 21 5.41 -0.47 11.05
CA SER A 21 4.81 0.17 9.87
C SER A 21 5.72 0.01 8.65
N THR A 22 7.01 0.28 8.79
CA THR A 22 8.00 0.20 7.70
C THR A 22 8.24 -1.24 7.25
N SER A 23 8.10 -2.24 8.14
CA SER A 23 8.22 -3.66 7.79
C SER A 23 7.25 -4.09 6.68
N ILE A 24 6.08 -3.42 6.58
CA ILE A 24 5.10 -3.66 5.54
C ILE A 24 5.66 -3.24 4.17
N ALA A 25 6.17 -2.01 4.08
CA ALA A 25 6.75 -1.49 2.83
C ALA A 25 7.97 -2.31 2.38
N LEU A 26 8.86 -2.66 3.32
CA LEU A 26 9.99 -3.54 3.04
C LEU A 26 9.54 -4.90 2.50
N SER A 27 8.46 -5.48 3.05
CA SER A 27 7.92 -6.77 2.61
C SER A 27 7.41 -6.75 1.16
N ILE A 28 6.93 -5.60 0.70
CA ILE A 28 6.36 -5.43 -0.64
C ILE A 28 7.48 -5.16 -1.65
N ASP A 29 8.31 -4.17 -1.41
CA ASP A 29 9.15 -3.57 -2.45
C ASP A 29 10.54 -4.21 -2.56
N MET A 30 11.01 -4.90 -1.50
CA MET A 30 12.34 -5.48 -1.46
C MET A 30 12.54 -6.65 -2.44
N VAL A 31 11.46 -7.30 -2.86
CA VAL A 31 11.51 -8.40 -3.84
C VAL A 31 11.63 -7.92 -5.28
N LEU A 32 11.31 -6.65 -5.57
CA LEU A 32 11.27 -6.12 -6.93
C LEU A 32 12.58 -6.31 -7.71
N PRO A 33 13.78 -5.97 -7.18
CA PRO A 33 15.04 -6.18 -7.89
C PRO A 33 15.38 -7.67 -8.11
N ALA A 34 14.71 -8.56 -7.37
CA ALA A 34 14.91 -10.00 -7.45
C ALA A 34 14.04 -10.69 -8.53
N PHE A 35 13.22 -9.95 -9.28
CA PHE A 35 12.29 -10.56 -10.26
C PHE A 35 12.99 -11.28 -11.40
N ALA A 36 14.13 -10.76 -11.88
CA ALA A 36 14.94 -11.44 -12.89
C ALA A 36 15.48 -12.80 -12.39
N ASP A 37 16.00 -12.83 -11.15
CA ASP A 37 16.46 -14.07 -10.52
C ASP A 37 15.29 -15.04 -10.25
N LEU A 38 14.13 -14.53 -9.92
CA LEU A 38 12.93 -15.32 -9.68
C LEU A 38 12.42 -15.96 -10.99
N ARG A 39 12.46 -15.22 -12.13
CA ARG A 39 12.16 -15.77 -13.46
C ARG A 39 13.11 -16.93 -13.79
N SER A 40 14.41 -16.73 -13.66
CA SER A 40 15.40 -17.76 -13.95
C SER A 40 15.27 -18.99 -13.04
N SER A 41 15.03 -18.77 -11.74
CA SER A 41 14.90 -19.84 -10.74
C SER A 41 13.70 -20.78 -10.98
N PHE A 42 12.62 -20.25 -11.57
CA PHE A 42 11.42 -21.03 -11.87
C PHE A 42 11.25 -21.35 -13.37
N GLY A 43 12.29 -21.14 -14.19
CA GLY A 43 12.27 -21.45 -15.62
C GLY A 43 11.23 -20.66 -16.41
N MET A 44 11.01 -19.40 -16.05
CA MET A 44 10.07 -18.51 -16.76
C MET A 44 10.79 -17.78 -17.90
N GLU A 45 10.01 -17.37 -18.90
CA GLU A 45 10.50 -16.46 -19.94
C GLU A 45 11.01 -15.14 -19.34
N PRO A 46 12.07 -14.52 -19.89
CA PRO A 46 12.60 -13.24 -19.41
C PRO A 46 11.55 -12.13 -19.37
N THR A 47 10.64 -12.10 -20.35
CA THR A 47 9.55 -11.14 -20.46
C THR A 47 8.31 -11.49 -19.62
N SER A 48 8.36 -12.57 -18.83
CA SER A 48 7.23 -12.98 -17.99
C SER A 48 7.04 -12.04 -16.82
N ASN A 49 5.83 -11.53 -16.66
CA ASN A 49 5.45 -10.69 -15.51
C ASN A 49 4.79 -11.50 -14.36
N LEU A 50 4.92 -12.82 -14.38
CA LEU A 50 4.43 -13.68 -13.30
C LEU A 50 5.00 -13.33 -11.90
N PRO A 51 6.28 -12.90 -11.77
CA PRO A 51 6.81 -12.44 -10.48
C PRO A 51 6.00 -11.30 -9.84
N GLY A 52 5.39 -10.42 -10.63
CA GLY A 52 4.51 -9.35 -10.15
C GLY A 52 3.33 -9.83 -9.31
N LEU A 53 2.86 -11.09 -9.53
CA LEU A 53 1.82 -11.69 -8.69
C LEU A 53 2.23 -11.81 -7.22
N THR A 54 3.52 -11.81 -6.90
CA THR A 54 4.00 -11.80 -5.50
C THR A 54 3.55 -10.54 -4.76
N ILE A 55 3.48 -9.41 -5.45
CA ILE A 55 2.97 -8.13 -4.95
C ILE A 55 1.44 -8.21 -4.80
N THR A 56 0.75 -8.66 -5.85
CA THR A 56 -0.72 -8.82 -5.85
C THR A 56 -1.17 -9.71 -4.68
N CYS A 57 -0.50 -10.84 -4.45
CA CYS A 57 -0.83 -11.79 -3.39
C CYS A 57 -0.66 -11.18 -1.99
N ILE A 58 0.37 -10.35 -1.74
CA ILE A 58 0.50 -9.64 -0.47
C ILE A 58 -0.68 -8.69 -0.25
N PHE A 59 -1.07 -7.89 -1.26
CA PHE A 59 -2.18 -6.95 -1.11
C PHE A 59 -3.52 -7.66 -0.93
N VAL A 60 -3.77 -8.76 -1.64
CA VAL A 60 -4.95 -9.60 -1.43
C VAL A 60 -4.96 -10.18 -0.01
N GLY A 61 -3.83 -10.71 0.45
CA GLY A 61 -3.68 -11.18 1.83
C GLY A 61 -3.96 -10.09 2.87
N MET A 62 -3.40 -8.89 2.68
CA MET A 62 -3.66 -7.75 3.58
C MET A 62 -5.15 -7.38 3.61
N ALA A 63 -5.79 -7.35 2.44
CA ALA A 63 -7.22 -7.06 2.36
C ALA A 63 -8.06 -8.09 3.12
N ILE A 64 -7.72 -9.38 3.01
CA ILE A 64 -8.38 -10.46 3.77
C ILE A 64 -8.17 -10.25 5.29
N GLY A 65 -6.96 -9.89 5.72
CA GLY A 65 -6.64 -9.74 7.15
C GLY A 65 -7.27 -8.50 7.81
N MET A 66 -7.34 -7.37 7.11
CA MET A 66 -7.75 -6.09 7.69
C MET A 66 -9.09 -6.10 8.44
N PRO A 67 -10.18 -6.73 7.95
CA PRO A 67 -11.45 -6.74 8.65
C PRO A 67 -11.42 -7.47 10.00
N PHE A 68 -10.47 -8.38 10.20
CA PHE A 68 -10.40 -9.22 11.39
C PHE A 68 -9.50 -8.64 12.48
N PHE A 69 -8.35 -8.04 12.13
CA PHE A 69 -7.38 -7.61 13.13
C PHE A 69 -7.84 -6.45 14.00
N GLY A 70 -8.69 -5.55 13.50
CA GLY A 70 -9.28 -4.47 14.29
C GLY A 70 -10.15 -5.00 15.43
N PRO A 71 -11.25 -5.69 15.14
CA PRO A 71 -12.13 -6.28 16.16
C PRO A 71 -11.41 -7.23 17.11
N LEU A 72 -10.52 -8.09 16.61
CA LEU A 72 -9.72 -8.98 17.45
C LEU A 72 -8.86 -8.19 18.44
N ALA A 73 -8.21 -7.12 17.99
CA ALA A 73 -7.36 -6.28 18.83
C ALA A 73 -8.17 -5.44 19.85
N ASP A 74 -9.42 -5.11 19.56
CA ASP A 74 -10.35 -4.46 20.49
C ASP A 74 -10.85 -5.42 21.59
N THR A 75 -10.91 -6.71 21.27
CA THR A 75 -11.38 -7.75 22.22
C THR A 75 -10.25 -8.34 23.06
N TYR A 76 -9.19 -8.80 22.40
CA TYR A 76 -8.11 -9.57 23.07
C TYR A 76 -6.94 -8.70 23.50
N GLY A 77 -6.87 -7.44 23.05
CA GLY A 77 -5.75 -6.53 23.30
C GLY A 77 -4.88 -6.33 22.08
N ARG A 78 -4.17 -5.20 22.04
CA ARG A 78 -3.34 -4.79 20.89
C ARG A 78 -2.14 -5.72 20.72
N ILE A 79 -1.40 -5.93 21.81
CA ILE A 79 -0.13 -6.68 21.76
C ILE A 79 -0.32 -8.17 21.46
N PRO A 80 -1.25 -8.93 22.08
CA PRO A 80 -1.46 -10.33 21.74
C PRO A 80 -1.83 -10.54 20.28
N VAL A 81 -2.73 -9.69 19.75
CA VAL A 81 -3.19 -9.80 18.36
C VAL A 81 -2.11 -9.35 17.38
N LEU A 82 -1.32 -8.33 17.72
CA LEU A 82 -0.15 -7.93 16.94
C LEU A 82 0.87 -9.08 16.83
N ARG A 83 1.19 -9.76 17.96
CA ARG A 83 2.10 -10.92 17.97
C ARG A 83 1.59 -12.06 17.10
N ALA A 84 0.29 -12.37 17.14
CA ALA A 84 -0.31 -13.37 16.27
C ALA A 84 -0.18 -12.99 14.79
N GLY A 85 -0.44 -11.73 14.44
CA GLY A 85 -0.26 -11.23 13.08
C GLY A 85 1.20 -11.27 12.61
N ILE A 86 2.16 -10.89 13.47
CA ILE A 86 3.59 -10.98 13.15
C ILE A 86 4.04 -12.44 13.01
N ALA A 87 3.47 -13.38 13.79
CA ALA A 87 3.73 -14.80 13.62
C ALA A 87 3.24 -15.32 12.25
N LEU A 88 2.05 -14.89 11.80
CA LEU A 88 1.57 -15.19 10.43
C LEU A 88 2.47 -14.58 9.36
N PHE A 89 2.92 -13.34 9.57
CA PHE A 89 3.92 -12.69 8.72
C PHE A 89 5.20 -13.55 8.63
N ALA A 90 5.76 -13.95 9.76
CA ALA A 90 6.97 -14.78 9.83
C ALA A 90 6.79 -16.14 9.12
N LEU A 91 5.63 -16.80 9.32
CA LEU A 91 5.30 -18.05 8.65
C LEU A 91 5.18 -17.85 7.13
N GLY A 92 4.56 -16.77 6.67
CA GLY A 92 4.50 -16.42 5.26
C GLY A 92 5.89 -16.13 4.66
N ALA A 93 6.75 -15.40 5.38
CA ALA A 93 8.12 -15.13 4.97
C ALA A 93 8.97 -16.41 4.91
N LEU A 94 8.84 -17.29 5.90
CA LEU A 94 9.51 -18.58 5.92
C LEU A 94 9.03 -19.47 4.77
N GLY A 95 7.72 -19.58 4.57
CA GLY A 95 7.14 -20.34 3.45
C GLY A 95 7.59 -19.80 2.09
N SER A 96 7.68 -18.48 1.94
CA SER A 96 8.22 -17.83 0.73
C SER A 96 9.71 -18.17 0.52
N THR A 97 10.52 -18.19 1.58
CA THR A 97 11.94 -18.54 1.51
C THR A 97 12.15 -19.99 1.05
N LEU A 98 11.31 -20.90 1.55
CA LEU A 98 11.40 -22.34 1.28
C LEU A 98 10.63 -22.77 0.01
N ALA A 99 9.96 -21.86 -0.68
CA ALA A 99 9.09 -22.17 -1.80
C ALA A 99 9.83 -22.92 -2.94
N PRO A 100 9.37 -24.13 -3.31
CA PRO A 100 9.97 -24.91 -4.40
C PRO A 100 9.45 -24.52 -5.79
N ASN A 101 8.33 -23.81 -5.87
CA ASN A 101 7.69 -23.38 -7.11
C ASN A 101 6.91 -22.06 -6.89
N LEU A 102 6.49 -21.44 -8.01
CA LEU A 102 5.75 -20.18 -7.96
C LEU A 102 4.44 -20.28 -7.17
N GLY A 103 3.69 -21.37 -7.33
CA GLY A 103 2.40 -21.54 -6.64
C GLY A 103 2.53 -21.52 -5.12
N SER A 104 3.52 -22.25 -4.57
CA SER A 104 3.81 -22.24 -3.13
C SER A 104 4.32 -20.87 -2.64
N LEU A 105 5.11 -20.17 -3.48
CA LEU A 105 5.54 -18.81 -3.20
C LEU A 105 4.34 -17.87 -3.10
N LEU A 106 3.42 -17.90 -4.07
CA LEU A 106 2.24 -17.04 -4.09
C LEU A 106 1.31 -17.31 -2.91
N ALA A 107 1.08 -18.60 -2.56
CA ALA A 107 0.29 -18.96 -1.37
C ALA A 107 0.93 -18.43 -0.08
N SER A 108 2.25 -18.56 0.05
CA SER A 108 3.01 -18.01 1.19
C SER A 108 2.95 -16.49 1.24
N ARG A 109 2.92 -15.81 0.08
CA ARG A 109 2.75 -14.35 -0.02
C ARG A 109 1.36 -13.89 0.42
N VAL A 110 0.29 -14.65 0.15
CA VAL A 110 -1.04 -14.37 0.69
C VAL A 110 -1.02 -14.47 2.23
N LEU A 111 -0.43 -15.54 2.77
CA LEU A 111 -0.30 -15.70 4.23
C LEU A 111 0.51 -14.56 4.86
N TRP A 112 1.62 -14.18 4.21
CA TRP A 112 2.44 -13.04 4.63
C TRP A 112 1.62 -11.75 4.63
N GLY A 113 0.84 -11.50 3.57
CA GLY A 113 -0.06 -10.36 3.46
C GLY A 113 -1.10 -10.31 4.58
N ILE A 114 -1.74 -11.44 4.91
CA ILE A 114 -2.67 -11.54 6.05
C ILE A 114 -1.93 -11.07 7.33
N GLY A 115 -0.71 -11.56 7.55
CA GLY A 115 0.11 -11.14 8.69
C GLY A 115 0.42 -9.64 8.70
N CYS A 116 0.69 -9.02 7.54
CA CYS A 116 0.95 -7.58 7.40
C CYS A 116 -0.24 -6.69 7.76
N ALA A 117 -1.47 -7.21 7.71
CA ALA A 117 -2.65 -6.45 8.08
C ALA A 117 -2.68 -6.08 9.57
N ALA A 118 -2.11 -6.91 10.46
CA ALA A 118 -2.03 -6.62 11.89
C ALA A 118 -1.13 -5.41 12.20
N PRO A 119 0.14 -5.35 11.79
CA PRO A 119 0.98 -4.16 11.92
C PRO A 119 0.31 -2.89 11.40
N ARG A 120 -0.32 -2.95 10.21
CA ARG A 120 -1.00 -1.81 9.60
C ARG A 120 -2.14 -1.27 10.45
N THR A 121 -2.99 -2.15 10.97
CA THR A 121 -4.20 -1.76 11.70
C THR A 121 -3.88 -1.41 13.15
N ILE A 122 -3.05 -2.21 13.81
CA ILE A 122 -2.81 -2.11 15.25
C ILE A 122 -1.84 -0.99 15.58
N SER A 123 -0.83 -0.70 14.73
CA SER A 123 0.09 0.42 14.96
C SER A 123 -0.66 1.75 15.13
N GLN A 124 -1.60 2.05 14.24
CA GLN A 124 -2.39 3.27 14.32
C GLN A 124 -3.32 3.29 15.55
N ALA A 125 -3.89 2.14 15.92
CA ALA A 125 -4.71 2.02 17.12
C ALA A 125 -3.89 2.25 18.38
N MET A 126 -2.70 1.67 18.49
CA MET A 126 -1.79 1.85 19.64
C MET A 126 -1.36 3.31 19.82
N ILE A 127 -1.08 4.03 18.71
CA ILE A 127 -0.75 5.47 18.76
C ILE A 127 -1.94 6.24 19.32
N ARG A 128 -3.15 5.98 18.81
CA ARG A 128 -4.39 6.62 19.26
C ARG A 128 -4.75 6.29 20.72
N ASP A 129 -4.41 5.09 21.19
CA ASP A 129 -4.66 4.68 22.58
C ASP A 129 -3.73 5.40 23.56
N LYS A 130 -2.53 5.84 23.12
CA LYS A 130 -1.48 6.42 23.99
C LYS A 130 -1.39 7.95 23.91
N PHE A 131 -1.72 8.54 22.76
CA PHE A 131 -1.54 9.97 22.50
C PHE A 131 -2.87 10.62 22.12
N GLU A 132 -3.01 11.91 22.42
CA GLU A 132 -4.20 12.72 22.14
C GLU A 132 -3.77 14.07 21.52
N GLY A 133 -4.66 14.71 20.75
CA GLY A 133 -4.45 16.03 20.20
C GLY A 133 -3.18 16.19 19.36
N ASP A 134 -2.41 17.23 19.63
CA ASP A 134 -1.19 17.57 18.88
C ASP A 134 -0.07 16.52 19.03
N ASP A 135 0.04 15.88 20.19
CA ASP A 135 1.03 14.84 20.40
C ASP A 135 0.74 13.58 19.54
N MET A 136 -0.54 13.21 19.41
CA MET A 136 -0.95 12.14 18.51
C MET A 136 -0.61 12.49 17.06
N ALA A 137 -0.92 13.70 16.62
CA ALA A 137 -0.62 14.16 15.28
C ALA A 137 0.90 14.15 14.99
N ARG A 138 1.71 14.59 15.97
CA ARG A 138 3.18 14.59 15.89
C ARG A 138 3.74 13.17 15.77
N VAL A 139 3.29 12.24 16.62
CA VAL A 139 3.77 10.84 16.59
C VAL A 139 3.36 10.16 15.30
N MET A 140 2.12 10.34 14.85
CA MET A 140 1.66 9.83 13.55
C MET A 140 2.51 10.35 12.38
N ALA A 141 2.85 11.65 12.39
CA ALA A 141 3.70 12.25 11.36
C ALA A 141 5.11 11.66 11.36
N ILE A 142 5.72 11.42 12.53
CA ILE A 142 7.03 10.78 12.64
C ILE A 142 6.98 9.35 12.08
N VAL A 143 6.01 8.54 12.53
CA VAL A 143 5.84 7.14 12.07
C VAL A 143 5.60 7.10 10.56
N GLN A 144 4.77 8.00 10.03
CA GLN A 144 4.49 8.08 8.59
C GLN A 144 5.74 8.50 7.78
N THR A 145 6.55 9.42 8.32
CA THR A 145 7.81 9.83 7.67
C THR A 145 8.78 8.66 7.56
N ILE A 146 8.92 7.88 8.63
CA ILE A 146 9.78 6.69 8.66
C ILE A 146 9.20 5.60 7.73
N PHE A 147 7.88 5.42 7.70
CA PHE A 147 7.21 4.51 6.77
C PHE A 147 7.57 4.83 5.31
N PHE A 148 7.58 6.11 4.92
CA PHE A 148 7.93 6.50 3.54
C PHE A 148 9.40 6.26 3.19
N ALA A 149 10.30 6.13 4.17
CA ALA A 149 11.67 5.70 3.90
C ALA A 149 11.71 4.22 3.44
N GLY A 150 10.73 3.40 3.83
CA GLY A 150 10.62 1.99 3.45
C GLY A 150 10.67 1.76 1.93
N PRO A 151 9.73 2.28 1.14
CA PRO A 151 9.71 2.11 -0.31
C PRO A 151 10.95 2.68 -1.02
N VAL A 152 11.60 3.70 -0.43
CA VAL A 152 12.85 4.27 -0.98
C VAL A 152 14.01 3.32 -0.78
N LEU A 153 14.13 2.72 0.40
CA LEU A 153 15.27 1.88 0.79
C LEU A 153 15.07 0.41 0.40
N ALA A 154 13.84 -0.07 0.31
CA ALA A 154 13.53 -1.48 0.08
C ALA A 154 14.17 -2.05 -1.19
N PRO A 155 14.07 -1.41 -2.37
CA PRO A 155 14.72 -1.93 -3.58
C PRO A 155 16.25 -1.91 -3.47
N VAL A 156 16.83 -0.90 -2.80
CA VAL A 156 18.29 -0.83 -2.57
C VAL A 156 18.76 -2.00 -1.72
N ILE A 157 18.05 -2.26 -0.60
CA ILE A 157 18.34 -3.39 0.28
C ILE A 157 18.15 -4.71 -0.47
N GLY A 158 17.07 -4.83 -1.25
CA GLY A 158 16.78 -6.02 -2.06
C GLY A 158 17.87 -6.33 -3.08
N ASP A 159 18.31 -5.31 -3.83
CA ASP A 159 19.40 -5.43 -4.81
C ASP A 159 20.74 -5.84 -4.15
N LEU A 160 21.08 -5.21 -3.02
CA LEU A 160 22.28 -5.57 -2.25
C LEU A 160 22.23 -7.03 -1.76
N LEU A 161 21.07 -7.50 -1.29
CA LEU A 161 20.90 -8.88 -0.83
C LEU A 161 21.05 -9.87 -1.98
N VAL A 162 20.46 -9.60 -3.14
CA VAL A 162 20.56 -10.46 -4.33
C VAL A 162 22.01 -10.51 -4.82
N ARG A 163 22.69 -9.36 -4.92
CA ARG A 163 24.10 -9.30 -5.34
C ARG A 163 25.06 -9.99 -4.37
N ALA A 164 24.81 -9.85 -3.06
CA ALA A 164 25.67 -10.46 -2.03
C ALA A 164 25.54 -11.97 -1.93
N GLY A 165 24.34 -12.50 -2.12
CA GLY A 165 24.08 -13.92 -1.91
C GLY A 165 23.58 -14.70 -3.11
N GLY A 166 23.42 -14.06 -4.28
CA GLY A 166 23.05 -14.70 -5.55
C GLY A 166 21.66 -15.37 -5.54
N SER A 167 20.73 -14.93 -4.67
CA SER A 167 19.41 -15.57 -4.58
C SER A 167 18.32 -14.61 -4.10
N TRP A 168 17.20 -14.60 -4.82
CA TRP A 168 15.96 -13.91 -4.45
C TRP A 168 15.46 -14.33 -3.06
N ARG A 169 15.78 -15.54 -2.59
CA ARG A 169 15.38 -16.06 -1.28
C ARG A 169 15.91 -15.22 -0.13
N LEU A 170 17.03 -14.51 -0.30
CA LEU A 170 17.57 -13.64 0.74
C LEU A 170 16.65 -12.45 1.04
N THR A 171 15.92 -11.95 0.06
CA THR A 171 14.93 -10.90 0.30
C THR A 171 13.78 -11.39 1.19
N GLN A 172 13.39 -12.66 1.04
CA GLN A 172 12.36 -13.30 1.88
C GLN A 172 12.88 -13.55 3.30
N LEU A 173 14.12 -14.07 3.40
CA LEU A 173 14.78 -14.33 4.67
C LEU A 173 14.99 -13.04 5.48
N PHE A 174 15.30 -11.94 4.83
CA PHE A 174 15.40 -10.63 5.48
C PHE A 174 14.03 -10.18 6.04
N GLY A 175 12.93 -10.43 5.32
CA GLY A 175 11.58 -10.22 5.82
C GLY A 175 11.29 -11.05 7.08
N LEU A 176 11.71 -12.32 7.09
CA LEU A 176 11.62 -13.19 8.27
C LEU A 176 12.44 -12.65 9.44
N ALA A 177 13.65 -12.16 9.17
CA ALA A 177 14.50 -11.53 10.20
C ALA A 177 13.84 -10.30 10.82
N ILE A 178 13.26 -9.41 10.00
CA ILE A 178 12.51 -8.25 10.49
C ILE A 178 11.32 -8.70 11.35
N ALA A 179 10.52 -9.66 10.86
CA ALA A 179 9.40 -10.19 11.62
C ALA A 179 9.84 -10.73 13.00
N THR A 180 10.95 -11.46 13.03
CA THR A 180 11.53 -12.01 14.27
C THR A 180 11.94 -10.89 15.22
N VAL A 181 12.64 -9.86 14.73
CA VAL A 181 13.06 -8.70 15.54
C VAL A 181 11.83 -7.99 16.12
N VAL A 182 10.82 -7.70 15.27
CA VAL A 182 9.58 -7.05 15.72
C VAL A 182 8.83 -7.90 16.73
N TRP A 183 8.76 -9.22 16.50
CA TRP A 183 8.09 -10.14 17.41
C TRP A 183 8.77 -10.17 18.78
N LEU A 184 10.09 -10.30 18.82
CA LEU A 184 10.88 -10.27 20.07
C LEU A 184 10.76 -8.90 20.76
N TRP A 185 10.82 -7.79 20.02
CA TRP A 185 10.67 -6.45 20.60
C TRP A 185 9.29 -6.21 21.16
N SER A 186 8.25 -6.83 20.62
CA SER A 186 6.88 -6.71 21.11
C SER A 186 6.72 -7.15 22.58
N PHE A 187 7.62 -8.00 23.11
CA PHE A 187 7.57 -8.42 24.52
C PHE A 187 7.98 -7.30 25.50
N ARG A 188 8.67 -6.28 25.00
CA ARG A 188 9.04 -5.10 25.81
C ARG A 188 7.96 -4.03 25.79
N ILE A 189 7.05 -4.08 24.82
CA ILE A 189 6.00 -3.08 24.66
C ILE A 189 4.81 -3.44 25.54
N THR A 190 4.36 -2.46 26.35
CA THR A 190 3.18 -2.63 27.22
C THR A 190 1.88 -2.52 26.41
N GLU A 191 0.86 -3.26 26.85
CA GLU A 191 -0.49 -3.17 26.28
C GLU A 191 -1.01 -1.72 26.33
N SER A 192 -1.54 -1.24 25.21
CA SER A 192 -2.07 0.13 25.11
C SER A 192 -3.57 0.21 25.31
N LEU A 193 -4.29 -0.90 25.13
CA LEU A 193 -5.73 -0.96 25.34
C LEU A 193 -6.03 -1.05 26.82
N ASP A 194 -6.76 -0.06 27.35
CA ASP A 194 -7.29 -0.14 28.72
C ASP A 194 -8.33 -1.27 28.81
N SER A 195 -8.29 -2.04 29.89
CA SER A 195 -9.24 -3.12 30.15
C SER A 195 -10.70 -2.66 30.16
N ALA A 196 -10.96 -1.42 30.56
CA ALA A 196 -12.28 -0.79 30.53
C ALA A 196 -12.80 -0.51 29.12
N ASN A 197 -11.90 -0.41 28.15
CA ASN A 197 -12.23 -0.11 26.74
C ASN A 197 -12.32 -1.38 25.86
N LYS A 198 -12.12 -2.57 26.43
CA LYS A 198 -12.29 -3.83 25.72
C LYS A 198 -13.74 -3.99 25.27
N ARG A 199 -13.92 -4.47 24.06
CA ARG A 199 -15.24 -4.72 23.46
C ARG A 199 -15.44 -6.21 23.22
N ASP A 200 -16.65 -6.68 23.37
CA ASP A 200 -17.01 -8.05 22.98
C ASP A 200 -16.90 -8.21 21.47
N LEU A 201 -16.41 -9.36 21.03
CA LEU A 201 -16.31 -9.69 19.63
C LEU A 201 -17.72 -9.80 19.04
N SER A 202 -18.15 -8.78 18.31
CA SER A 202 -19.46 -8.75 17.70
C SER A 202 -19.34 -8.48 16.20
N PHE A 203 -19.80 -9.44 15.42
CA PHE A 203 -19.98 -9.29 13.97
C PHE A 203 -21.42 -8.98 13.58
N SER A 204 -22.35 -8.92 14.55
CA SER A 204 -23.79 -8.75 14.29
C SER A 204 -24.15 -7.40 13.67
N GLY A 205 -23.45 -6.32 14.05
CA GLY A 205 -23.64 -5.00 13.45
C GLY A 205 -22.94 -4.81 12.10
N THR A 206 -22.04 -5.73 11.72
CA THR A 206 -21.22 -5.57 10.51
C THR A 206 -22.05 -5.62 9.23
N LYS A 207 -23.06 -6.50 9.17
CA LYS A 207 -23.94 -6.64 8.00
C LYS A 207 -24.79 -5.40 7.75
N GLU A 208 -25.34 -4.81 8.82
CA GLU A 208 -26.14 -3.59 8.71
C GLU A 208 -25.24 -2.37 8.40
N GLY A 209 -24.10 -2.27 9.06
CA GLY A 209 -23.07 -1.27 8.74
C GLY A 209 -22.61 -1.35 7.29
N LEU A 210 -22.32 -2.53 6.77
CA LEU A 210 -21.99 -2.74 5.36
C LEU A 210 -23.12 -2.27 4.44
N ARG A 211 -24.39 -2.61 4.76
CA ARG A 211 -25.55 -2.17 3.95
C ARG A 211 -25.63 -0.64 3.89
N VAL A 212 -25.40 0.05 5.00
CA VAL A 212 -25.39 1.52 5.05
C VAL A 212 -24.24 2.08 4.21
N VAL A 213 -23.04 1.53 4.34
CA VAL A 213 -21.86 1.95 3.55
C VAL A 213 -22.12 1.76 2.06
N TRP A 214 -22.61 0.59 1.63
CA TRP A 214 -22.94 0.30 0.22
C TRP A 214 -24.12 1.14 -0.31
N GLY A 215 -25.03 1.58 0.56
CA GLY A 215 -26.14 2.46 0.21
C GLY A 215 -25.73 3.92 0.00
N ASN A 216 -24.59 4.36 0.54
CA ASN A 216 -24.15 5.74 0.44
C ASN A 216 -23.37 6.01 -0.86
N ARG A 217 -23.98 6.75 -1.77
CA ARG A 217 -23.43 7.04 -3.11
C ARG A 217 -22.11 7.81 -3.04
N VAL A 218 -21.91 8.70 -2.06
CA VAL A 218 -20.68 9.50 -1.93
C VAL A 218 -19.53 8.60 -1.48
N THR A 219 -19.75 7.81 -0.43
CA THR A 219 -18.75 6.87 0.10
C THR A 219 -18.34 5.85 -0.95
N ILE A 220 -19.28 5.20 -1.62
CA ILE A 220 -18.98 4.23 -2.67
C ILE A 220 -18.36 4.89 -3.90
N GLY A 221 -18.82 6.09 -4.28
CA GLY A 221 -18.21 6.84 -5.38
C GLY A 221 -16.72 7.11 -5.14
N TYR A 222 -16.35 7.59 -3.97
CA TYR A 222 -14.93 7.77 -3.64
C TYR A 222 -14.19 6.44 -3.45
N ALA A 223 -14.83 5.40 -2.91
CA ALA A 223 -14.22 4.08 -2.81
C ALA A 223 -13.88 3.48 -4.19
N LEU A 224 -14.78 3.63 -5.17
CA LEU A 224 -14.52 3.21 -6.56
C LEU A 224 -13.44 4.07 -7.24
N THR A 225 -13.39 5.36 -6.94
CA THR A 225 -12.30 6.23 -7.42
C THR A 225 -10.95 5.74 -6.89
N LEU A 226 -10.86 5.42 -5.59
CA LEU A 226 -9.69 4.84 -4.95
C LEU A 226 -9.33 3.45 -5.52
N LEU A 227 -10.34 2.64 -5.81
CA LEU A 227 -10.17 1.32 -6.43
C LEU A 227 -9.48 1.42 -7.79
N PHE A 228 -9.99 2.24 -8.70
CA PHE A 228 -9.42 2.37 -10.03
C PHE A 228 -8.03 2.99 -10.01
N SER A 229 -7.82 4.05 -9.23
CA SER A 229 -6.49 4.65 -9.08
C SER A 229 -5.51 3.70 -8.39
N GLY A 230 -5.98 2.90 -7.42
CA GLY A 230 -5.20 1.83 -6.81
C GLY A 230 -4.80 0.77 -7.82
N GLY A 231 -5.72 0.36 -8.70
CA GLY A 231 -5.43 -0.61 -9.77
C GLY A 231 -4.30 -0.15 -10.69
N ALA A 232 -4.32 1.12 -11.09
CA ALA A 232 -3.23 1.72 -11.86
C ALA A 232 -1.89 1.69 -11.10
N PHE A 233 -1.90 2.04 -9.81
CA PHE A 233 -0.70 2.02 -8.98
C PHE A 233 -0.13 0.61 -8.78
N TYR A 234 -0.98 -0.37 -8.49
CA TYR A 234 -0.52 -1.75 -8.29
C TYR A 234 0.03 -2.35 -9.57
N SER A 235 -0.53 -1.98 -10.73
CA SER A 235 0.05 -2.35 -12.03
C SER A 235 1.46 -1.78 -12.21
N PHE A 236 1.68 -0.50 -11.91
CA PHE A 236 3.03 0.08 -11.91
C PHE A 236 3.97 -0.67 -10.95
N LEU A 237 3.52 -0.91 -9.72
CA LEU A 237 4.36 -1.55 -8.70
C LEU A 237 4.82 -2.94 -9.15
N SER A 238 3.92 -3.74 -9.73
CA SER A 238 4.20 -5.11 -10.17
C SER A 238 5.04 -5.17 -11.46
N SER A 239 4.90 -4.17 -12.37
CA SER A 239 5.53 -4.22 -13.69
C SER A 239 6.74 -3.30 -13.86
N SER A 240 7.02 -2.42 -12.89
CA SER A 240 8.07 -1.42 -13.01
C SER A 240 9.46 -2.01 -13.29
N GLU A 241 9.80 -3.15 -12.67
CA GLU A 241 11.06 -3.84 -12.91
C GLU A 241 11.13 -4.38 -14.35
N LEU A 242 10.09 -5.10 -14.80
CA LEU A 242 10.03 -5.65 -16.15
C LEU A 242 10.15 -4.53 -17.22
N ILE A 243 9.44 -3.44 -17.03
CA ILE A 243 9.44 -2.33 -17.99
C ILE A 243 10.83 -1.70 -18.10
N ILE A 244 11.49 -1.41 -17.00
CA ILE A 244 12.80 -0.78 -17.02
C ILE A 244 13.89 -1.76 -17.50
N SER A 245 13.82 -3.01 -17.03
CA SER A 245 14.87 -4.00 -17.31
C SER A 245 14.75 -4.62 -18.70
N GLU A 246 13.55 -5.01 -19.12
CA GLU A 246 13.32 -5.77 -20.37
C GLU A 246 12.82 -4.89 -21.50
N VAL A 247 11.77 -4.04 -21.27
CA VAL A 247 11.21 -3.21 -22.34
C VAL A 247 12.17 -2.08 -22.75
N PHE A 248 12.80 -1.43 -21.78
CA PHE A 248 13.78 -0.38 -22.04
C PHE A 248 15.23 -0.87 -22.07
N GLU A 249 15.49 -2.14 -21.78
CA GLU A 249 16.83 -2.74 -21.74
C GLU A 249 17.82 -1.99 -20.82
N LYS A 250 17.33 -1.52 -19.66
CA LYS A 250 18.08 -0.73 -18.68
C LYS A 250 18.00 -1.30 -17.25
N PRO A 251 18.41 -2.57 -17.02
CA PRO A 251 18.22 -3.21 -15.70
C PRO A 251 18.92 -2.44 -14.56
N THR A 252 20.05 -1.82 -14.82
CA THR A 252 20.77 -1.03 -13.81
C THR A 252 20.07 0.27 -13.41
N TRP A 253 19.08 0.72 -14.19
CA TRP A 253 18.32 1.95 -13.92
C TRP A 253 17.12 1.71 -13.01
N PHE A 254 16.67 0.47 -12.87
CA PHE A 254 15.47 0.16 -12.11
C PHE A 254 15.55 0.66 -10.66
N VAL A 255 16.57 0.23 -9.91
CA VAL A 255 16.69 0.58 -8.48
C VAL A 255 16.81 2.10 -8.25
N PRO A 256 17.72 2.84 -8.92
CA PRO A 256 17.80 4.29 -8.74
C PRO A 256 16.50 5.00 -9.17
N TYR A 257 15.89 4.60 -10.28
CA TYR A 257 14.62 5.18 -10.73
C TYR A 257 13.50 4.97 -9.72
N PHE A 258 13.31 3.73 -9.29
CA PHE A 258 12.25 3.40 -8.33
C PHE A 258 12.45 4.16 -7.01
N SER A 259 13.66 4.17 -6.48
CA SER A 259 14.00 4.89 -5.24
C SER A 259 13.77 6.41 -5.38
N ILE A 260 14.14 7.02 -6.51
CA ILE A 260 13.87 8.44 -6.78
C ILE A 260 12.37 8.69 -6.85
N THR A 261 11.61 7.85 -7.57
CA THR A 261 10.14 7.96 -7.69
C THR A 261 9.47 7.88 -6.31
N MET A 262 9.88 6.91 -5.48
CA MET A 262 9.37 6.79 -4.10
C MET A 262 9.82 7.95 -3.22
N GLY A 263 11.01 8.48 -3.42
CA GLY A 263 11.50 9.69 -2.74
C GLY A 263 10.68 10.94 -3.10
N VAL A 264 10.34 11.12 -4.37
CA VAL A 264 9.43 12.19 -4.82
C VAL A 264 8.04 11.99 -4.21
N MET A 265 7.52 10.76 -4.22
CA MET A 265 6.26 10.43 -3.57
C MET A 265 6.26 10.81 -2.09
N ALA A 266 7.32 10.47 -1.36
CA ALA A 266 7.47 10.81 0.06
C ALA A 266 7.52 12.35 0.28
N ALA A 267 8.27 13.07 -0.53
CA ALA A 267 8.36 14.53 -0.45
C ALA A 267 7.01 15.21 -0.72
N VAL A 268 6.27 14.73 -1.73
CA VAL A 268 4.93 15.22 -2.06
C VAL A 268 3.92 14.87 -0.97
N ALA A 269 3.99 13.69 -0.35
CA ALA A 269 3.13 13.32 0.77
C ALA A 269 3.32 14.26 1.97
N LEU A 270 4.57 14.55 2.33
CA LEU A 270 4.91 15.44 3.45
C LEU A 270 4.49 16.90 3.20
N THR A 271 4.63 17.38 1.98
CA THR A 271 4.21 18.75 1.60
C THR A 271 2.71 18.86 1.37
N GLY A 272 2.09 17.81 0.84
CA GLY A 272 0.66 17.74 0.52
C GLY A 272 -0.24 18.00 1.73
N SER A 273 0.16 17.54 2.92
CA SER A 273 -0.57 17.79 4.16
C SER A 273 -0.73 19.29 4.49
N ARG A 274 0.28 20.11 4.18
CA ARG A 274 0.23 21.57 4.36
C ARG A 274 -0.68 22.25 3.32
N VAL A 275 -0.70 21.72 2.12
CA VAL A 275 -1.49 22.24 1.00
C VAL A 275 -2.98 21.94 1.19
N VAL A 276 -3.34 20.76 1.71
CA VAL A 276 -4.73 20.39 2.04
C VAL A 276 -5.37 21.42 2.97
N GLY A 277 -4.66 21.88 3.99
CA GLY A 277 -5.18 22.88 4.95
C GLY A 277 -5.50 24.23 4.31
N ARG A 278 -4.89 24.58 3.17
CA ARG A 278 -5.12 25.85 2.47
C ARG A 278 -6.17 25.77 1.36
N ILE A 279 -6.18 24.67 0.61
CA ILE A 279 -6.99 24.52 -0.61
C ILE A 279 -8.26 23.70 -0.33
N GLY A 280 -8.24 22.86 0.70
CA GLY A 280 -9.30 21.90 1.04
C GLY A 280 -9.16 20.57 0.30
N ALA A 281 -9.57 19.49 0.97
CA ALA A 281 -9.41 18.11 0.48
C ALA A 281 -10.12 17.88 -0.87
N ARG A 282 -11.32 18.44 -1.06
CA ARG A 282 -12.11 18.26 -2.29
C ARG A 282 -11.42 18.85 -3.52
N ARG A 283 -10.99 20.13 -3.44
CA ARG A 283 -10.33 20.79 -4.58
C ARG A 283 -9.01 20.12 -4.90
N LEU A 284 -8.24 19.80 -3.87
CA LEU A 284 -6.93 19.18 -4.06
C LEU A 284 -7.06 17.75 -4.62
N GLY A 285 -7.96 16.93 -4.08
CA GLY A 285 -8.17 15.55 -4.54
C GLY A 285 -8.71 15.47 -5.97
N HIS A 286 -9.72 16.29 -6.31
CA HIS A 286 -10.25 16.33 -7.67
C HIS A 286 -9.24 16.94 -8.66
N GLY A 287 -8.44 17.94 -8.25
CA GLY A 287 -7.35 18.48 -9.05
C GLY A 287 -6.27 17.45 -9.35
N ALA A 288 -5.86 16.67 -8.35
CA ALA A 288 -4.91 15.59 -8.52
C ALA A 288 -5.43 14.50 -9.46
N LEU A 289 -6.73 14.13 -9.36
CA LEU A 289 -7.35 13.17 -10.26
C LEU A 289 -7.42 13.69 -11.72
N ALA A 290 -7.76 14.97 -11.90
CA ALA A 290 -7.76 15.60 -13.23
C ALA A 290 -6.35 15.65 -13.83
N PHE A 291 -5.33 15.95 -13.03
CA PHE A 291 -3.94 15.91 -13.44
C PHE A 291 -3.52 14.48 -13.85
N GLN A 292 -3.87 13.46 -13.05
CA GLN A 292 -3.61 12.07 -13.39
C GLN A 292 -4.24 11.67 -14.73
N LEU A 293 -5.49 12.09 -14.98
CA LEU A 293 -6.17 11.86 -16.25
C LEU A 293 -5.39 12.47 -17.43
N GLY A 294 -4.98 13.72 -17.31
CA GLY A 294 -4.19 14.40 -18.36
C GLY A 294 -2.87 13.70 -18.63
N VAL A 295 -2.13 13.36 -17.59
CA VAL A 295 -0.85 12.62 -17.72
C VAL A 295 -1.07 11.23 -18.29
N SER A 296 -2.15 10.51 -17.92
CA SER A 296 -2.47 9.18 -18.45
C SER A 296 -2.70 9.21 -19.98
N PHE A 297 -3.45 10.19 -20.48
CA PHE A 297 -3.65 10.35 -21.92
C PHE A 297 -2.37 10.77 -22.64
N LEU A 298 -1.54 11.60 -22.02
CA LEU A 298 -0.23 11.95 -22.58
C LEU A 298 0.67 10.72 -22.68
N MET A 299 0.69 9.87 -21.65
CA MET A 299 1.44 8.60 -21.65
C MET A 299 0.91 7.65 -22.75
N LEU A 300 -0.42 7.56 -22.90
CA LEU A 300 -1.03 6.74 -23.93
C LEU A 300 -0.68 7.25 -25.32
N ALA A 301 -0.83 8.55 -25.58
CA ALA A 301 -0.45 9.16 -26.86
C ALA A 301 1.04 8.94 -27.19
N LEU A 302 1.90 9.11 -26.19
CA LEU A 302 3.33 8.86 -26.32
C LEU A 302 3.63 7.39 -26.63
N ALA A 303 3.01 6.44 -25.93
CA ALA A 303 3.20 5.02 -26.19
C ALA A 303 2.73 4.62 -27.60
N LEU A 304 1.58 5.14 -28.05
CA LEU A 304 1.05 4.86 -29.38
C LEU A 304 1.90 5.48 -30.51
N SER A 305 2.49 6.65 -30.28
CA SER A 305 3.33 7.34 -31.29
C SER A 305 4.75 6.76 -31.41
N THR A 306 5.15 5.86 -30.50
CA THR A 306 6.49 5.27 -30.42
C THR A 306 6.48 3.74 -30.47
N ASP A 307 5.44 3.15 -31.06
CA ASP A 307 5.26 1.70 -31.16
C ASP A 307 5.41 0.97 -29.82
N GLY A 308 5.03 1.66 -28.72
CA GLY A 308 5.04 1.12 -27.37
C GLY A 308 6.39 1.17 -26.64
N VAL A 309 7.41 1.81 -27.20
CA VAL A 309 8.72 1.99 -26.59
C VAL A 309 9.13 3.47 -26.61
N PRO A 310 8.54 4.31 -25.77
CA PRO A 310 8.83 5.74 -25.72
C PRO A 310 10.24 6.02 -25.18
N PRO A 311 10.74 7.28 -25.35
CA PRO A 311 12.00 7.68 -24.69
C PRO A 311 11.94 7.44 -23.18
N VAL A 312 12.85 6.60 -22.67
CA VAL A 312 12.83 6.11 -21.28
C VAL A 312 12.79 7.25 -20.24
N GLY A 313 13.57 8.32 -20.45
CA GLY A 313 13.57 9.45 -19.50
C GLY A 313 12.21 10.16 -19.42
N LEU A 314 11.54 10.37 -20.56
CA LEU A 314 10.21 10.99 -20.57
C LEU A 314 9.17 10.08 -19.93
N TRP A 315 9.21 8.78 -20.20
CA TRP A 315 8.35 7.80 -19.55
C TRP A 315 8.51 7.80 -18.03
N MET A 316 9.76 7.77 -17.56
CA MET A 316 10.08 7.80 -16.12
C MET A 316 9.55 9.07 -15.44
N VAL A 317 9.67 10.24 -16.08
CA VAL A 317 9.14 11.50 -15.54
C VAL A 317 7.62 11.49 -15.46
N LEU A 318 6.92 11.04 -16.52
CA LEU A 318 5.46 10.97 -16.54
C LEU A 318 4.92 9.97 -15.50
N MET A 319 5.56 8.80 -15.34
CA MET A 319 5.20 7.84 -14.31
C MET A 319 5.42 8.40 -12.90
N THR A 320 6.55 9.07 -12.66
CA THR A 320 6.81 9.73 -11.37
C THR A 320 5.75 10.79 -11.06
N ALA A 321 5.31 11.56 -12.07
CA ALA A 321 4.22 12.53 -11.93
C ALA A 321 2.88 11.86 -11.58
N GLN A 322 2.57 10.70 -12.17
CA GLN A 322 1.39 9.90 -11.82
C GLN A 322 1.40 9.45 -10.37
N ILE A 323 2.53 8.91 -9.90
CA ILE A 323 2.68 8.44 -8.51
C ILE A 323 2.61 9.61 -7.53
N ALA A 324 3.24 10.74 -7.85
CA ALA A 324 3.18 11.96 -7.04
C ALA A 324 1.74 12.51 -6.90
N ALA A 325 0.97 12.51 -7.98
CA ALA A 325 -0.43 12.93 -7.92
C ALA A 325 -1.29 11.97 -7.09
N MET A 326 -1.03 10.66 -7.21
CA MET A 326 -1.77 9.63 -6.48
C MET A 326 -1.59 9.75 -4.97
N VAL A 327 -0.39 10.02 -4.48
CA VAL A 327 -0.14 10.13 -3.04
C VAL A 327 -0.86 11.32 -2.39
N VAL A 328 -1.20 12.34 -3.17
CA VAL A 328 -2.05 13.46 -2.74
C VAL A 328 -3.52 13.08 -2.82
N MET A 329 -3.92 12.41 -3.89
CA MET A 329 -5.31 12.04 -4.15
C MET A 329 -5.84 11.02 -3.14
N MET A 330 -5.09 9.94 -2.84
CA MET A 330 -5.58 8.85 -2.00
C MET A 330 -6.07 9.28 -0.61
N PRO A 331 -5.30 10.02 0.21
CA PRO A 331 -5.77 10.43 1.54
C PRO A 331 -6.92 11.44 1.45
N THR A 332 -6.92 12.34 0.48
CA THR A 332 -8.00 13.31 0.30
C THR A 332 -9.32 12.64 -0.08
N MET A 333 -9.29 11.67 -1.01
CA MET A 333 -10.47 10.90 -1.39
C MET A 333 -10.95 9.98 -0.27
N THR A 334 -10.03 9.40 0.53
CA THR A 334 -10.39 8.61 1.71
C THR A 334 -11.11 9.45 2.75
N THR A 335 -10.62 10.66 3.04
CA THR A 335 -11.30 11.59 3.96
C THR A 335 -12.70 11.91 3.47
N LEU A 336 -12.87 12.27 2.19
CA LEU A 336 -14.17 12.58 1.60
C LEU A 336 -15.11 11.35 1.57
N ALA A 337 -14.59 10.15 1.42
CA ALA A 337 -15.37 8.93 1.48
C ALA A 337 -15.91 8.63 2.89
N LEU A 338 -15.17 9.03 3.92
CA LEU A 338 -15.54 8.80 5.32
C LEU A 338 -16.40 9.94 5.91
N GLU A 339 -16.40 11.12 5.31
CA GLU A 339 -17.15 12.29 5.79
C GLU A 339 -18.64 11.99 6.09
N PRO A 340 -19.41 11.29 5.23
CA PRO A 340 -20.81 10.96 5.52
C PRO A 340 -20.98 9.75 6.46
N MET A 341 -19.91 9.15 7.00
CA MET A 341 -19.89 7.89 7.74
C MET A 341 -19.39 8.02 9.18
N GLU A 342 -19.56 9.17 9.85
CA GLU A 342 -19.02 9.43 11.20
C GLU A 342 -19.29 8.30 12.20
N ALA A 343 -20.54 7.84 12.29
CA ALA A 343 -20.94 6.77 13.21
C ALA A 343 -20.42 5.37 12.79
N LEU A 344 -20.08 5.19 11.52
CA LEU A 344 -19.65 3.90 10.92
C LEU A 344 -18.25 3.99 10.29
N ALA A 345 -17.44 4.98 10.71
CA ALA A 345 -16.13 5.27 10.12
C ALA A 345 -15.21 4.04 10.08
N GLY A 346 -15.23 3.19 11.09
CA GLY A 346 -14.45 1.95 11.12
C GLY A 346 -14.88 0.93 10.05
N THR A 347 -16.18 0.69 9.93
CA THR A 347 -16.76 -0.22 8.91
C THR A 347 -16.52 0.34 7.50
N ALA A 348 -16.71 1.63 7.30
CA ALA A 348 -16.47 2.30 6.02
C ALA A 348 -14.98 2.23 5.64
N ALA A 349 -14.07 2.55 6.55
CA ALA A 349 -12.63 2.49 6.30
C ALA A 349 -12.16 1.06 5.96
N SER A 350 -12.66 0.04 6.66
CA SER A 350 -12.35 -1.37 6.37
C SER A 350 -12.89 -1.79 5.00
N THR A 351 -14.11 -1.36 4.64
CA THR A 351 -14.72 -1.66 3.34
C THR A 351 -13.94 -1.00 2.19
N ILE A 352 -13.62 0.29 2.33
CA ILE A 352 -12.80 1.03 1.36
C ILE A 352 -11.44 0.37 1.21
N GLY A 353 -10.79 0.05 2.34
CA GLY A 353 -9.49 -0.62 2.35
C GLY A 353 -9.53 -1.98 1.66
N PHE A 354 -10.54 -2.81 1.94
CA PHE A 354 -10.72 -4.11 1.27
C PHE A 354 -10.89 -3.94 -0.25
N ILE A 355 -11.81 -3.07 -0.69
CA ILE A 355 -12.07 -2.81 -2.10
C ILE A 355 -10.79 -2.34 -2.80
N THR A 356 -10.11 -1.35 -2.23
CA THR A 356 -8.92 -0.74 -2.83
C THR A 356 -7.76 -1.72 -2.89
N LEU A 357 -7.52 -2.49 -1.84
CA LEU A 357 -6.39 -3.42 -1.78
C LEU A 357 -6.66 -4.70 -2.59
N ALA A 358 -7.77 -5.41 -2.30
CA ALA A 358 -8.01 -6.70 -2.94
C ALA A 358 -8.36 -6.54 -4.43
N ILE A 359 -9.41 -5.76 -4.71
CA ILE A 359 -9.89 -5.62 -6.09
C ILE A 359 -8.93 -4.75 -6.90
N GLY A 360 -8.36 -3.69 -6.28
CA GLY A 360 -7.35 -2.86 -6.94
C GLY A 360 -6.11 -3.66 -7.34
N ALA A 361 -5.59 -4.53 -6.47
CA ALA A 361 -4.45 -5.38 -6.81
C ALA A 361 -4.77 -6.37 -7.94
N LEU A 362 -6.00 -6.91 -7.97
CA LEU A 362 -6.45 -7.77 -9.08
C LEU A 362 -6.58 -7.00 -10.39
N LEU A 363 -7.12 -5.77 -10.36
CA LEU A 363 -7.16 -4.90 -11.55
C LEU A 363 -5.76 -4.55 -12.03
N GLY A 364 -4.83 -4.29 -11.12
CA GLY A 364 -3.41 -4.09 -11.45
C GLY A 364 -2.83 -5.32 -12.15
N ALA A 365 -3.07 -6.52 -11.61
CA ALA A 365 -2.57 -7.77 -12.18
C ALA A 365 -3.14 -8.05 -13.60
N ILE A 366 -4.37 -7.65 -13.91
CA ILE A 366 -4.96 -7.80 -15.24
C ILE A 366 -4.17 -7.01 -16.29
N VAL A 367 -3.82 -5.77 -15.98
CA VAL A 367 -2.99 -4.93 -16.87
C VAL A 367 -1.57 -5.45 -16.95
N ASP A 368 -0.99 -5.74 -15.80
CA ASP A 368 0.37 -6.22 -15.62
C ASP A 368 0.67 -7.47 -16.48
N ARG A 369 -0.26 -8.41 -16.55
CA ARG A 369 -0.10 -9.64 -17.33
C ARG A 369 -0.10 -9.44 -18.86
N GLN A 370 -0.46 -8.28 -19.35
CA GLN A 370 -0.43 -7.95 -20.77
C GLN A 370 0.87 -7.25 -21.19
N ILE A 371 1.71 -6.88 -20.21
CA ILE A 371 2.99 -6.22 -20.45
C ILE A 371 4.02 -7.30 -20.78
N THR A 372 4.56 -7.25 -22.02
CA THR A 372 5.59 -8.17 -22.49
C THR A 372 6.79 -7.40 -23.07
N SER A 373 6.58 -6.73 -24.21
CA SER A 373 7.63 -6.03 -24.95
C SER A 373 7.37 -4.53 -25.12
N THR A 374 6.22 -4.04 -24.63
CA THR A 374 5.83 -2.63 -24.78
C THR A 374 5.18 -2.09 -23.50
N VAL A 375 5.24 -0.76 -23.31
CA VAL A 375 4.56 -0.09 -22.19
C VAL A 375 3.09 0.23 -22.50
N THR A 376 2.62 -0.03 -23.72
CA THR A 376 1.26 0.31 -24.16
C THR A 376 0.17 -0.26 -23.24
N PRO A 377 0.22 -1.54 -22.78
CA PRO A 377 -0.81 -2.04 -21.88
C PRO A 377 -0.90 -1.26 -20.57
N LEU A 378 0.24 -0.82 -20.02
CA LEU A 378 0.25 0.00 -18.80
C LEU A 378 -0.36 1.38 -19.06
N ALA A 379 -0.01 2.03 -20.18
CA ALA A 379 -0.57 3.33 -20.56
C ALA A 379 -2.09 3.25 -20.78
N VAL A 380 -2.58 2.20 -21.44
CA VAL A 380 -4.03 1.93 -21.61
C VAL A 380 -4.69 1.70 -20.25
N GLY A 381 -4.08 0.91 -19.38
CA GLY A 381 -4.58 0.67 -18.01
C GLY A 381 -4.73 1.96 -17.22
N TYR A 382 -3.72 2.82 -17.23
CA TYR A 382 -3.78 4.14 -16.58
C TYR A 382 -4.87 5.02 -17.17
N ALA A 383 -4.95 5.15 -18.50
CA ALA A 383 -5.97 5.96 -19.18
C ALA A 383 -7.39 5.44 -18.90
N LEU A 384 -7.60 4.12 -18.93
CA LEU A 384 -8.88 3.50 -18.63
C LEU A 384 -9.29 3.72 -17.18
N TYR A 385 -8.41 3.38 -16.23
CA TYR A 385 -8.74 3.44 -14.82
C TYR A 385 -8.93 4.87 -14.33
N THR A 386 -8.09 5.83 -14.74
CA THR A 386 -8.29 7.23 -14.39
C THR A 386 -9.56 7.81 -15.02
N SER A 387 -9.91 7.40 -16.25
CA SER A 387 -11.19 7.79 -16.88
C SER A 387 -12.39 7.26 -16.11
N LEU A 388 -12.37 5.97 -15.72
CA LEU A 388 -13.42 5.38 -14.89
C LEU A 388 -13.54 6.08 -13.53
N ALA A 389 -12.42 6.40 -12.89
CA ALA A 389 -12.40 7.16 -11.64
C ALA A 389 -13.06 8.54 -11.80
N VAL A 390 -12.75 9.28 -12.87
CA VAL A 390 -13.37 10.58 -13.17
C VAL A 390 -14.86 10.43 -13.45
N VAL A 391 -15.27 9.45 -14.26
CA VAL A 391 -16.69 9.18 -14.55
C VAL A 391 -17.47 8.91 -13.25
N VAL A 392 -16.92 8.09 -12.35
CA VAL A 392 -17.53 7.82 -11.05
C VAL A 392 -17.69 9.09 -10.23
N VAL A 393 -16.68 9.94 -10.14
CA VAL A 393 -16.78 11.22 -9.42
C VAL A 393 -17.89 12.10 -10.01
N LEU A 394 -17.94 12.23 -11.33
CA LEU A 394 -18.93 13.07 -12.01
C LEU A 394 -20.37 12.54 -11.88
N THR A 395 -20.57 11.22 -11.88
CA THR A 395 -21.91 10.61 -11.89
C THR A 395 -22.44 10.31 -10.50
N MET A 396 -21.60 9.90 -9.57
CA MET A 396 -22.04 9.47 -8.23
C MET A 396 -21.85 10.54 -7.18
N VAL A 397 -20.75 11.31 -7.24
CA VAL A 397 -20.40 12.26 -6.19
C VAL A 397 -20.97 13.65 -6.48
N ARG A 398 -20.72 14.18 -7.68
CA ARG A 398 -21.11 15.57 -8.03
C ARG A 398 -22.60 15.81 -8.07
N LYS A 399 -23.41 14.79 -8.42
CA LYS A 399 -24.87 14.88 -8.44
C LYS A 399 -25.53 14.89 -7.06
N THR A 400 -24.80 14.50 -6.03
CA THR A 400 -25.35 14.34 -4.66
C THR A 400 -25.06 15.54 -3.77
N ILE A 401 -24.17 16.46 -4.19
CA ILE A 401 -23.76 17.63 -3.42
C ILE A 401 -24.42 18.85 -4.05
N PRO A 402 -25.29 19.58 -3.29
CA PRO A 402 -25.84 20.86 -3.76
C PRO A 402 -24.67 21.82 -4.06
N ASN A 403 -24.81 22.61 -5.14
CA ASN A 403 -23.84 23.66 -5.46
C ASN A 403 -23.78 24.65 -4.30
N SER A 404 -22.74 24.55 -3.46
CA SER A 404 -22.39 25.54 -2.44
C SER A 404 -21.26 26.41 -2.95
#